data_02990e1774263fed8f83163528248368
#
_entry.id   02990e1774263fed8f83163528248368
#
_cell.length_a   1.000
_cell.length_b   1.000
_cell.length_c   1.000
_cell.angle_alpha   90.00
_cell.angle_beta   90.00
_cell.angle_gamma   90.00
#
_symmetry.space_group_name_H-M   'P 1'
#
loop_
_entity.id
_entity.type
_entity.pdbx_description
1 polymer ?
#
loop_
_entity_poly.entity_id
_entity_poly.type
_entity_poly.pdbx_seq_one_letter_code
_entity_poly.pdbx_strand_id
1 'polypeptide(L)'
;MIVKEYNIFEKGINAIVVTVGLLLCIWTATTMKATVATAIGLIPFLLTFIFICIKRPTILLCITFIINYIIMGINRYYPIPIPITNIFDLLFGIMLTLIILKQVYTDDDNRKNAMNAYTFVLLGWLLYCIINAGNGITGELYPEAWLRILRPWAIYPLLTCFILSIHCNRYSFLHYFLILWGIFTLLAAAKGYWQKNKGFDSTELAWLWAYGARTHFIHSGIRYFSFFTDAAIFGSTMGLSCTTFFLSALYSKNRYLKLFYFVVSMAGFYGLLIAGTRAAIAIPIAGLGVFLFLSKNWKIGMLSFLLLVGGVGMLKYTKIGEDNRLIRCMRTVFDSNDQSLLVRFENQKALKAYMSEMPFGIGMGVQNGVISPQNKYYFVSICPADSSLVDVWIQMGVVGLSVFLGMHAVLFILGAYIILFRISNPEIRGPLTGMLCGCAGMLVASYANMVYFQFPNGILIYSCFTFIFLGPHLDRLYTKEHEQRTT
;
A
#
# COMPACT_ATOMS: atom_id res chain seq x y z
N MET A 1 12.28 37.09 -24.96
CA MET A 1 12.78 36.52 -26.23
C MET A 1 13.35 35.13 -26.04
N ILE A 2 14.29 34.92 -25.15
CA ILE A 2 14.96 33.63 -24.87
C ILE A 2 13.98 32.46 -24.51
N VAL A 3 12.93 32.74 -23.72
CA VAL A 3 11.94 31.71 -23.32
C VAL A 3 11.08 31.25 -24.50
N LYS A 4 10.87 32.12 -25.50
CA LYS A 4 10.09 31.76 -26.69
C LYS A 4 10.89 30.92 -27.69
N GLU A 5 12.19 31.20 -27.81
CA GLU A 5 13.12 30.41 -28.63
C GLU A 5 13.36 29.00 -28.04
N TYR A 6 13.47 28.90 -26.72
CA TYR A 6 13.61 27.62 -26.02
C TYR A 6 12.39 26.70 -26.26
N ASN A 7 11.18 27.26 -26.27
CA ASN A 7 9.94 26.52 -26.53
C ASN A 7 9.81 26.03 -28.00
N ILE A 8 10.35 26.79 -28.97
CA ILE A 8 10.36 26.41 -30.38
C ILE A 8 11.37 25.30 -30.62
N PHE A 9 12.55 25.39 -30.04
CA PHE A 9 13.61 24.38 -30.11
C PHE A 9 13.18 23.05 -29.51
N GLU A 10 12.51 23.08 -28.37
CA GLU A 10 11.98 21.91 -27.68
C GLU A 10 10.84 21.21 -28.49
N LYS A 11 9.97 21.98 -29.13
CA LYS A 11 8.95 21.46 -30.04
C LYS A 11 9.56 20.83 -31.29
N GLY A 12 10.62 21.44 -31.82
CA GLY A 12 11.36 20.91 -32.97
C GLY A 12 12.05 19.59 -32.68
N ILE A 13 12.73 19.47 -31.54
CA ILE A 13 13.37 18.22 -31.10
C ILE A 13 12.33 17.11 -30.92
N ASN A 14 11.21 17.38 -30.28
CA ASN A 14 10.15 16.40 -30.08
C ASN A 14 9.57 15.93 -31.43
N ALA A 15 9.36 16.82 -32.40
CA ALA A 15 8.88 16.48 -33.72
C ALA A 15 9.91 15.60 -34.46
N ILE A 16 11.20 15.93 -34.38
CA ILE A 16 12.28 15.13 -35.01
C ILE A 16 12.35 13.74 -34.38
N VAL A 17 12.29 13.63 -33.06
CA VAL A 17 12.35 12.33 -32.34
C VAL A 17 11.16 11.45 -32.73
N VAL A 18 9.96 12.01 -32.81
CA VAL A 18 8.75 11.28 -33.22
C VAL A 18 8.87 10.85 -34.70
N THR A 19 9.33 11.74 -35.58
CA THR A 19 9.49 11.44 -37.02
C THR A 19 10.54 10.35 -37.26
N VAL A 20 11.70 10.46 -36.61
CA VAL A 20 12.76 9.44 -36.68
C VAL A 20 12.27 8.11 -36.09
N GLY A 21 11.49 8.16 -34.99
CA GLY A 21 10.86 6.98 -34.41
C GLY A 21 9.92 6.27 -35.36
N LEU A 22 9.06 7.01 -36.04
CA LEU A 22 8.14 6.47 -37.03
C LEU A 22 8.87 5.87 -38.24
N LEU A 23 9.91 6.55 -38.75
CA LEU A 23 10.73 6.04 -39.86
C LEU A 23 11.49 4.75 -39.48
N LEU A 24 12.03 4.69 -38.26
CA LEU A 24 12.62 3.47 -37.72
C LEU A 24 11.61 2.33 -37.56
N CYS A 25 10.41 2.62 -37.08
CA CYS A 25 9.31 1.65 -36.99
C CYS A 25 8.96 1.07 -38.38
N ILE A 26 8.82 1.92 -39.39
CA ILE A 26 8.49 1.50 -40.76
C ILE A 26 9.64 0.65 -41.35
N TRP A 27 10.89 1.10 -41.22
CA TRP A 27 12.03 0.39 -41.72
C TRP A 27 12.23 -0.98 -41.06
N THR A 28 12.11 -1.06 -39.74
CA THR A 28 12.26 -2.32 -38.99
C THR A 28 11.09 -3.28 -39.21
N ALA A 29 9.88 -2.76 -39.41
CA ALA A 29 8.68 -3.56 -39.74
C ALA A 29 8.81 -4.27 -41.09
N THR A 30 9.58 -3.68 -42.04
CA THR A 30 9.78 -4.24 -43.37
C THR A 30 10.99 -5.20 -43.46
N THR A 31 11.98 -5.06 -42.56
CA THR A 31 13.26 -5.76 -42.67
C THR A 31 13.54 -6.80 -41.57
N MET A 32 12.83 -6.73 -40.42
CA MET A 32 13.12 -7.56 -39.26
C MET A 32 11.87 -8.32 -38.74
N LYS A 33 12.11 -9.31 -37.85
CA LYS A 33 11.00 -9.99 -37.14
C LYS A 33 10.18 -8.96 -36.36
N ALA A 34 8.86 -9.13 -36.35
CA ALA A 34 7.92 -8.19 -35.73
C ALA A 34 8.27 -7.78 -34.27
N THR A 35 8.80 -8.71 -33.48
CA THR A 35 9.25 -8.46 -32.11
C THR A 35 10.43 -7.48 -32.01
N VAL A 36 11.40 -7.62 -32.91
CA VAL A 36 12.60 -6.74 -32.98
C VAL A 36 12.19 -5.36 -33.50
N ALA A 37 11.34 -5.32 -34.54
CA ALA A 37 10.79 -4.09 -35.09
C ALA A 37 10.04 -3.28 -34.04
N THR A 38 9.17 -3.94 -33.23
CA THR A 38 8.44 -3.29 -32.15
C THR A 38 9.37 -2.76 -31.06
N ALA A 39 10.39 -3.53 -30.67
CA ALA A 39 11.34 -3.10 -29.65
C ALA A 39 12.13 -1.84 -30.08
N ILE A 40 12.64 -1.82 -31.33
CA ILE A 40 13.39 -0.67 -31.85
C ILE A 40 12.47 0.55 -32.02
N GLY A 41 11.23 0.34 -32.52
CA GLY A 41 10.24 1.40 -32.67
C GLY A 41 9.81 2.05 -31.36
N LEU A 42 9.86 1.32 -30.24
CA LEU A 42 9.56 1.85 -28.92
C LEU A 42 10.70 2.72 -28.33
N ILE A 43 11.94 2.62 -28.82
CA ILE A 43 13.09 3.36 -28.26
C ILE A 43 12.86 4.87 -28.24
N PRO A 44 12.41 5.56 -29.33
CA PRO A 44 12.20 7.00 -29.30
C PRO A 44 11.11 7.43 -28.31
N PHE A 45 10.06 6.62 -28.18
CA PHE A 45 9.00 6.89 -27.20
C PHE A 45 9.53 6.72 -25.76
N LEU A 46 10.35 5.71 -25.53
CA LEU A 46 11.02 5.49 -24.24
C LEU A 46 11.97 6.65 -23.90
N LEU A 47 12.77 7.10 -24.83
CA LEU A 47 13.67 8.25 -24.65
C LEU A 47 12.89 9.54 -24.36
N THR A 48 11.80 9.79 -25.10
CA THR A 48 10.91 10.93 -24.86
C THR A 48 10.27 10.84 -23.48
N PHE A 49 9.81 9.64 -23.10
CA PHE A 49 9.24 9.39 -21.78
C PHE A 49 10.26 9.64 -20.66
N ILE A 50 11.49 9.13 -20.79
CA ILE A 50 12.59 9.38 -19.84
C ILE A 50 12.86 10.88 -19.71
N PHE A 51 12.92 11.60 -20.84
CA PHE A 51 13.12 13.05 -20.84
C PHE A 51 12.01 13.81 -20.12
N ILE A 52 10.74 13.42 -20.31
CA ILE A 52 9.59 13.98 -19.58
C ILE A 52 9.73 13.68 -18.09
N CYS A 53 10.11 12.48 -17.71
CA CYS A 53 10.30 12.08 -16.31
C CYS A 53 11.45 12.87 -15.64
N ILE A 54 12.53 13.15 -16.35
CA ILE A 54 13.62 13.99 -15.86
C ILE A 54 13.10 15.42 -15.55
N LYS A 55 12.32 16.00 -16.46
CA LYS A 55 11.75 17.33 -16.26
C LYS A 55 10.65 17.37 -15.18
N ARG A 56 9.85 16.31 -15.09
CA ARG A 56 8.68 16.19 -14.19
C ARG A 56 8.68 14.87 -13.44
N PRO A 57 9.54 14.68 -12.44
CA PRO A 57 9.65 13.40 -11.71
C PRO A 57 8.34 12.99 -10.99
N THR A 58 7.42 13.93 -10.76
CA THR A 58 6.07 13.66 -10.26
C THR A 58 5.30 12.66 -11.15
N ILE A 59 5.53 12.68 -12.46
CA ILE A 59 4.88 11.76 -13.39
C ILE A 59 5.30 10.32 -13.08
N LEU A 60 6.59 10.10 -12.80
CA LEU A 60 7.10 8.79 -12.45
C LEU A 60 6.55 8.30 -11.10
N LEU A 61 6.37 9.20 -10.12
CA LEU A 61 5.67 8.88 -8.87
C LEU A 61 4.23 8.43 -9.11
N CYS A 62 3.48 9.16 -9.94
CA CYS A 62 2.11 8.78 -10.30
C CYS A 62 2.08 7.42 -11.00
N ILE A 63 3.00 7.16 -11.93
CA ILE A 63 3.11 5.87 -12.63
C ILE A 63 3.45 4.75 -11.65
N THR A 64 4.38 4.95 -10.74
CA THR A 64 4.71 3.95 -9.70
C THR A 64 3.49 3.61 -8.86
N PHE A 65 2.69 4.61 -8.50
CA PHE A 65 1.46 4.41 -7.75
C PHE A 65 0.38 3.68 -8.57
N ILE A 66 0.24 4.01 -9.85
CA ILE A 66 -0.67 3.33 -10.78
C ILE A 66 -0.26 1.86 -10.92
N ILE A 67 1.02 1.59 -11.20
CA ILE A 67 1.56 0.23 -11.31
C ILE A 67 1.32 -0.55 -10.03
N ASN A 68 1.55 0.05 -8.86
CA ASN A 68 1.30 -0.56 -7.57
C ASN A 68 -0.12 -1.12 -7.42
N TYR A 69 -1.11 -0.42 -7.98
CA TYR A 69 -2.51 -0.85 -7.92
C TYR A 69 -2.86 -1.95 -8.93
N ILE A 70 -2.38 -1.83 -10.17
CA ILE A 70 -2.88 -2.65 -11.28
C ILE A 70 -1.99 -3.85 -11.62
N ILE A 71 -0.72 -3.85 -11.18
CA ILE A 71 0.27 -4.84 -11.62
C ILE A 71 -0.14 -6.28 -11.36
N MET A 72 -0.80 -6.55 -10.23
CA MET A 72 -1.27 -7.88 -9.88
C MET A 72 -2.42 -8.33 -10.78
N GLY A 73 -3.31 -7.39 -11.15
CA GLY A 73 -4.35 -7.62 -12.15
C GLY A 73 -3.75 -7.91 -13.52
N ILE A 74 -2.81 -7.09 -13.98
CA ILE A 74 -2.11 -7.30 -15.25
C ILE A 74 -1.42 -8.66 -15.27
N ASN A 75 -0.68 -9.02 -14.22
CA ASN A 75 0.02 -10.30 -14.12
C ASN A 75 -0.91 -11.52 -14.19
N ARG A 76 -2.17 -11.36 -13.79
CA ARG A 76 -3.19 -12.43 -13.92
C ARG A 76 -3.60 -12.69 -15.37
N TYR A 77 -3.72 -11.64 -16.19
CA TYR A 77 -4.08 -11.74 -17.60
C TYR A 77 -2.89 -11.99 -18.51
N TYR A 78 -1.77 -11.38 -18.17
CA TYR A 78 -0.51 -11.44 -18.92
C TYR A 78 0.63 -11.77 -17.96
N PRO A 79 0.96 -13.05 -17.75
CA PRO A 79 2.02 -13.45 -16.83
C PRO A 79 3.32 -12.74 -17.14
N ILE A 80 3.82 -11.98 -16.19
CA ILE A 80 5.05 -11.20 -16.32
C ILE A 80 6.23 -12.14 -16.02
N PRO A 81 7.20 -12.30 -16.95
CA PRO A 81 8.27 -13.29 -16.83
C PRO A 81 9.35 -12.93 -15.80
N ILE A 82 9.23 -11.78 -15.13
CA ILE A 82 10.16 -11.30 -14.11
C ILE A 82 9.44 -11.07 -12.79
N PRO A 83 10.10 -11.21 -11.63
CA PRO A 83 9.51 -10.90 -10.34
C PRO A 83 8.99 -9.46 -10.31
N ILE A 84 7.76 -9.26 -9.83
CA ILE A 84 7.11 -7.93 -9.77
C ILE A 84 7.95 -6.95 -8.93
N THR A 85 8.63 -7.44 -7.89
CA THR A 85 9.55 -6.62 -7.09
C THR A 85 10.65 -5.96 -7.92
N ASN A 86 11.15 -6.63 -8.97
CA ASN A 86 12.19 -6.06 -9.83
C ASN A 86 11.69 -4.83 -10.61
N ILE A 87 10.39 -4.78 -10.92
CA ILE A 87 9.77 -3.60 -11.56
C ILE A 87 9.81 -2.41 -10.60
N PHE A 88 9.51 -2.64 -9.31
CA PHE A 88 9.60 -1.59 -8.30
C PHE A 88 11.03 -1.18 -8.02
N ASP A 89 11.97 -2.12 -7.99
CA ASP A 89 13.41 -1.83 -7.86
C ASP A 89 13.88 -0.89 -8.98
N LEU A 90 13.47 -1.17 -10.23
CA LEU A 90 13.78 -0.32 -11.38
C LEU A 90 13.15 1.07 -11.24
N LEU A 91 11.86 1.16 -10.89
CA LEU A 91 11.16 2.43 -10.73
C LEU A 91 11.77 3.28 -9.62
N PHE A 92 12.04 2.69 -8.46
CA PHE A 92 12.70 3.38 -7.35
C PHE A 92 14.14 3.77 -7.71
N GLY A 93 14.88 2.89 -8.38
CA GLY A 93 16.23 3.18 -8.85
C GLY A 93 16.28 4.36 -9.81
N ILE A 94 15.37 4.43 -10.80
CA ILE A 94 15.25 5.57 -11.70
C ILE A 94 14.92 6.84 -10.91
N MET A 95 13.96 6.81 -9.96
CA MET A 95 13.62 7.97 -9.16
C MET A 95 14.79 8.48 -8.31
N LEU A 96 15.56 7.59 -7.68
CA LEU A 96 16.76 7.96 -6.93
C LEU A 96 17.82 8.59 -7.85
N THR A 97 18.06 8.01 -9.03
CA THR A 97 18.98 8.58 -10.01
C THR A 97 18.57 9.99 -10.42
N LEU A 98 17.27 10.21 -10.68
CA LEU A 98 16.74 11.54 -11.00
C LEU A 98 16.91 12.55 -9.86
N ILE A 99 16.76 12.11 -8.61
CA ILE A 99 17.01 12.96 -7.43
C ILE A 99 18.48 13.36 -7.37
N ILE A 100 19.40 12.42 -7.56
CA ILE A 100 20.84 12.66 -7.54
C ILE A 100 21.23 13.63 -8.67
N LEU A 101 20.76 13.38 -9.89
CA LEU A 101 21.03 14.25 -11.06
C LEU A 101 20.46 15.65 -10.85
N LYS A 102 19.24 15.77 -10.33
CA LYS A 102 18.62 17.06 -10.04
C LYS A 102 19.43 17.85 -9.00
N GLN A 103 19.95 17.18 -7.99
CA GLN A 103 20.76 17.82 -6.94
C GLN A 103 22.14 18.27 -7.43
N VAL A 104 22.68 17.62 -8.43
CA VAL A 104 23.94 18.09 -9.10
C VAL A 104 23.72 19.43 -9.82
N TYR A 105 22.49 19.66 -10.32
CA TYR A 105 22.17 20.85 -11.13
C TYR A 105 21.33 21.92 -10.41
N THR A 106 20.76 21.61 -9.24
CA THR A 106 19.92 22.53 -8.47
C THR A 106 20.21 22.45 -6.97
N ASP A 107 20.49 23.57 -6.34
CA ASP A 107 20.61 23.74 -4.87
C ASP A 107 19.23 23.68 -4.17
N ASP A 108 18.50 22.59 -4.34
CA ASP A 108 17.16 22.46 -3.81
C ASP A 108 17.23 21.89 -2.37
N ASP A 109 16.97 22.73 -1.37
CA ASP A 109 17.10 22.47 0.08
C ASP A 109 16.05 21.45 0.62
N ASN A 110 15.35 20.72 -0.26
CA ASN A 110 14.32 19.72 0.08
C ASN A 110 14.87 18.46 0.78
N ARG A 111 16.19 18.29 0.84
CA ARG A 111 16.84 17.20 1.58
C ARG A 111 16.47 17.20 3.06
N LYS A 112 16.28 18.40 3.64
CA LYS A 112 15.92 18.52 5.07
C LYS A 112 14.58 17.87 5.38
N ASN A 113 13.65 17.86 4.43
CA ASN A 113 12.35 17.24 4.60
C ASN A 113 12.43 15.70 4.62
N ALA A 114 13.45 15.13 3.96
CA ALA A 114 13.67 13.67 3.95
C ALA A 114 14.32 13.16 5.24
N MET A 115 14.98 14.03 6.03
CA MET A 115 15.59 13.70 7.33
C MET A 115 14.59 13.96 8.46
N ASN A 116 13.46 13.26 8.43
CA ASN A 116 12.42 13.34 9.45
C ASN A 116 12.44 12.13 10.40
N ALA A 117 11.65 12.17 11.48
CA ALA A 117 11.62 11.11 12.48
C ALA A 117 11.21 9.74 11.88
N TYR A 118 10.35 9.72 10.85
CA TYR A 118 9.97 8.49 10.15
C TYR A 118 11.18 7.83 9.49
N THR A 119 12.00 8.61 8.78
CA THR A 119 13.23 8.12 8.13
C THR A 119 14.18 7.48 9.14
N PHE A 120 14.39 8.10 10.31
CA PHE A 120 15.26 7.53 11.34
C PHE A 120 14.72 6.24 11.94
N VAL A 121 13.40 6.16 12.14
CA VAL A 121 12.75 4.93 12.60
C VAL A 121 12.92 3.81 11.56
N LEU A 122 12.74 4.11 10.27
CA LEU A 122 12.93 3.15 9.18
C LEU A 122 14.39 2.72 9.01
N LEU A 123 15.37 3.62 9.23
CA LEU A 123 16.79 3.26 9.23
C LEU A 123 17.12 2.30 10.38
N GLY A 124 16.56 2.51 11.57
CA GLY A 124 16.68 1.59 12.69
C GLY A 124 16.10 0.21 12.37
N TRP A 125 14.94 0.17 11.72
CA TRP A 125 14.34 -1.08 11.27
C TRP A 125 15.17 -1.79 10.19
N LEU A 126 15.67 -1.05 9.21
CA LEU A 126 16.56 -1.59 8.16
C LEU A 126 17.84 -2.17 8.77
N LEU A 127 18.45 -1.47 9.73
CA LEU A 127 19.64 -1.96 10.44
C LEU A 127 19.34 -3.28 11.17
N TYR A 128 18.21 -3.40 11.86
CA TYR A 128 17.79 -4.64 12.48
C TYR A 128 17.60 -5.77 11.45
N CYS A 129 16.96 -5.49 10.30
CA CYS A 129 16.82 -6.46 9.23
C CYS A 129 18.16 -6.92 8.64
N ILE A 130 19.15 -6.01 8.53
CA ILE A 130 20.51 -6.34 8.07
C ILE A 130 21.22 -7.23 9.10
N ILE A 131 21.12 -6.92 10.38
CA ILE A 131 21.69 -7.75 11.45
C ILE A 131 21.08 -9.16 11.43
N ASN A 132 19.75 -9.27 11.19
CA ASN A 132 19.07 -10.56 11.10
C ASN A 132 19.52 -11.40 9.88
N ALA A 133 20.18 -10.81 8.87
CA ALA A 133 20.78 -11.57 7.77
C ALA A 133 21.85 -12.57 8.24
N GLY A 134 22.51 -12.27 9.38
CA GLY A 134 23.48 -13.16 10.00
C GLY A 134 22.85 -14.30 10.84
N ASN A 135 21.52 -14.42 10.86
CA ASN A 135 20.84 -15.47 11.62
C ASN A 135 20.99 -16.84 10.92
N GLY A 136 22.03 -17.57 11.28
CA GLY A 136 22.36 -18.89 10.75
C GLY A 136 21.78 -20.07 11.58
N ILE A 137 20.67 -19.88 12.30
CA ILE A 137 20.10 -20.92 13.18
C ILE A 137 19.73 -22.20 12.43
N THR A 138 19.41 -22.09 11.13
CA THR A 138 19.10 -23.22 10.26
C THR A 138 20.33 -24.00 9.78
N GLY A 139 21.53 -23.53 10.11
CA GLY A 139 22.79 -24.09 9.63
C GLY A 139 23.25 -23.57 8.27
N GLU A 140 22.39 -22.82 7.57
CA GLU A 140 22.65 -22.26 6.26
C GLU A 140 22.14 -20.82 6.16
N LEU A 141 22.75 -20.02 5.28
CA LEU A 141 22.31 -18.67 4.97
C LEU A 141 21.66 -18.66 3.58
N TYR A 142 20.57 -17.92 3.43
CA TYR A 142 19.81 -17.81 2.19
C TYR A 142 19.72 -16.35 1.70
N PRO A 143 20.81 -15.77 1.14
CA PRO A 143 20.89 -14.33 0.81
C PRO A 143 19.82 -13.86 -0.19
N GLU A 144 19.51 -14.69 -1.20
CA GLU A 144 18.49 -14.34 -2.19
C GLU A 144 17.09 -14.29 -1.58
N ALA A 145 16.77 -15.25 -0.72
CA ALA A 145 15.49 -15.30 -0.03
C ALA A 145 15.36 -14.15 0.98
N TRP A 146 16.44 -13.85 1.71
CA TRP A 146 16.52 -12.70 2.61
C TRP A 146 16.30 -11.38 1.85
N LEU A 147 17.00 -11.16 0.71
CA LEU A 147 16.83 -9.95 -0.08
C LEU A 147 15.41 -9.79 -0.63
N ARG A 148 14.75 -10.89 -0.97
CA ARG A 148 13.35 -10.89 -1.43
C ARG A 148 12.40 -10.31 -0.40
N ILE A 149 12.59 -10.64 0.89
CA ILE A 149 11.75 -10.15 2.00
C ILE A 149 12.20 -8.77 2.46
N LEU A 150 13.50 -8.48 2.46
CA LEU A 150 14.05 -7.18 2.87
C LEU A 150 13.45 -6.02 2.07
N ARG A 151 13.22 -6.22 0.76
CA ARG A 151 12.68 -5.20 -0.14
C ARG A 151 11.35 -4.62 0.39
N PRO A 152 10.25 -5.40 0.47
CA PRO A 152 8.96 -4.86 0.93
C PRO A 152 8.94 -4.52 2.42
N TRP A 153 9.80 -5.14 3.26
CA TRP A 153 9.76 -4.92 4.70
C TRP A 153 10.55 -3.69 5.17
N ALA A 154 11.67 -3.37 4.50
CA ALA A 154 12.55 -2.29 4.95
C ALA A 154 12.99 -1.34 3.83
N ILE A 155 13.34 -1.84 2.63
CA ILE A 155 13.85 -0.98 1.55
C ILE A 155 12.74 -0.10 0.97
N TYR A 156 11.60 -0.67 0.60
CA TYR A 156 10.51 0.11 -0.03
C TYR A 156 9.89 1.16 0.89
N PRO A 157 9.65 0.92 2.19
CA PRO A 157 9.22 1.99 3.09
C PRO A 157 10.23 3.14 3.14
N LEU A 158 11.54 2.83 3.24
CA LEU A 158 12.59 3.85 3.28
C LEU A 158 12.67 4.64 1.97
N LEU A 159 12.66 3.95 0.82
CA LEU A 159 12.68 4.60 -0.50
C LEU A 159 11.43 5.45 -0.73
N THR A 160 10.25 4.94 -0.38
CA THR A 160 8.99 5.69 -0.50
C THR A 160 9.05 6.95 0.36
N CYS A 161 9.50 6.84 1.62
CA CYS A 161 9.65 7.98 2.51
C CYS A 161 10.62 9.02 1.93
N PHE A 162 11.80 8.59 1.50
CA PHE A 162 12.84 9.49 0.99
C PHE A 162 12.40 10.19 -0.31
N ILE A 163 11.90 9.43 -1.27
CA ILE A 163 11.50 9.96 -2.58
C ILE A 163 10.32 10.92 -2.47
N LEU A 164 9.27 10.53 -1.72
CA LEU A 164 8.11 11.40 -1.51
C LEU A 164 8.50 12.66 -0.75
N SER A 165 9.34 12.57 0.27
CA SER A 165 9.76 13.73 1.08
C SER A 165 10.52 14.77 0.26
N ILE A 166 11.34 14.35 -0.70
CA ILE A 166 12.07 15.24 -1.58
C ILE A 166 11.17 15.88 -2.64
N HIS A 167 10.22 15.11 -3.19
CA HIS A 167 9.36 15.59 -4.28
C HIS A 167 8.12 16.34 -3.79
N CYS A 168 7.65 16.10 -2.54
CA CYS A 168 6.48 16.76 -1.97
C CYS A 168 6.80 18.19 -1.47
N ASN A 169 7.15 19.06 -2.40
CA ASN A 169 7.46 20.47 -2.14
C ASN A 169 6.26 21.41 -2.26
N ARG A 170 5.06 20.90 -2.50
CA ARG A 170 3.81 21.65 -2.63
C ARG A 170 2.67 20.92 -1.94
N TYR A 171 1.76 21.68 -1.33
CA TYR A 171 0.53 21.14 -0.75
C TYR A 171 -0.32 20.33 -1.75
N SER A 172 -0.35 20.74 -3.01
CA SER A 172 -1.10 20.07 -4.07
C SER A 172 -0.74 18.59 -4.27
N PHE A 173 0.47 18.16 -3.86
CA PHE A 173 0.85 16.72 -3.95
C PHE A 173 -0.01 15.80 -3.08
N LEU A 174 -0.34 16.22 -1.86
CA LEU A 174 -1.27 15.47 -1.02
C LEU A 174 -2.64 15.32 -1.69
N HIS A 175 -3.10 16.39 -2.35
CA HIS A 175 -4.37 16.40 -3.08
C HIS A 175 -4.34 15.43 -4.28
N TYR A 176 -3.29 15.50 -5.09
CA TYR A 176 -3.14 14.60 -6.24
C TYR A 176 -3.04 13.14 -5.80
N PHE A 177 -2.32 12.86 -4.73
CA PHE A 177 -2.25 11.52 -4.15
C PHE A 177 -3.63 11.02 -3.74
N LEU A 178 -4.41 11.81 -3.01
CA LEU A 178 -5.76 11.45 -2.57
C LEU A 178 -6.72 11.27 -3.76
N ILE A 179 -6.66 12.13 -4.76
CA ILE A 179 -7.51 12.01 -5.95
C ILE A 179 -7.16 10.71 -6.69
N LEU A 180 -5.88 10.45 -6.92
CA LEU A 180 -5.43 9.24 -7.62
C LEU A 180 -5.83 7.97 -6.85
N TRP A 181 -5.61 7.95 -5.53
CA TRP A 181 -6.05 6.86 -4.67
C TRP A 181 -7.57 6.68 -4.71
N GLY A 182 -8.34 7.77 -4.63
CA GLY A 182 -9.79 7.73 -4.73
C GLY A 182 -10.29 7.16 -6.06
N ILE A 183 -9.68 7.56 -7.18
CA ILE A 183 -10.00 7.01 -8.51
C ILE A 183 -9.78 5.49 -8.54
N PHE A 184 -8.64 5.00 -8.05
CA PHE A 184 -8.38 3.56 -8.00
C PHE A 184 -9.31 2.81 -7.06
N THR A 185 -9.74 3.42 -5.96
CA THR A 185 -10.76 2.85 -5.08
C THR A 185 -12.10 2.70 -5.82
N LEU A 186 -12.51 3.71 -6.59
CA LEU A 186 -13.73 3.66 -7.39
C LEU A 186 -13.65 2.59 -8.49
N LEU A 187 -12.53 2.52 -9.21
CA LEU A 187 -12.28 1.49 -10.23
C LEU A 187 -12.30 0.09 -9.63
N ALA A 188 -11.68 -0.08 -8.46
CA ALA A 188 -11.65 -1.35 -7.74
C ALA A 188 -13.05 -1.79 -7.30
N ALA A 189 -13.86 -0.86 -6.77
CA ALA A 189 -15.25 -1.12 -6.41
C ALA A 189 -16.09 -1.48 -7.66
N ALA A 190 -15.90 -0.77 -8.78
CA ALA A 190 -16.60 -1.02 -10.04
C ALA A 190 -16.27 -2.42 -10.61
N LYS A 191 -14.97 -2.81 -10.64
CA LYS A 191 -14.58 -4.16 -11.09
C LYS A 191 -15.12 -5.24 -10.15
N GLY A 192 -15.08 -5.01 -8.82
CA GLY A 192 -15.67 -5.92 -7.84
C GLY A 192 -17.19 -6.06 -7.99
N TYR A 193 -17.89 -4.95 -8.28
CA TYR A 193 -19.31 -4.96 -8.62
C TYR A 193 -19.58 -5.78 -9.89
N TRP A 194 -18.74 -5.61 -10.92
CA TRP A 194 -18.83 -6.41 -12.14
C TRP A 194 -18.69 -7.90 -11.86
N GLN A 195 -17.63 -8.31 -11.14
CA GLN A 195 -17.40 -9.71 -10.76
C GLN A 195 -18.59 -10.30 -9.99
N LYS A 196 -19.22 -9.51 -9.10
CA LYS A 196 -20.38 -9.96 -8.32
C LYS A 196 -21.63 -10.19 -9.16
N ASN A 197 -21.93 -9.30 -10.14
CA ASN A 197 -23.19 -9.31 -10.86
C ASN A 197 -23.10 -10.03 -12.21
N LYS A 198 -21.94 -9.99 -12.88
CA LYS A 198 -21.72 -10.63 -14.19
C LYS A 198 -20.90 -11.92 -14.11
N GLY A 199 -20.29 -12.19 -12.94
CA GLY A 199 -19.37 -13.30 -12.75
C GLY A 199 -17.93 -12.96 -13.10
N PHE A 200 -17.07 -13.94 -12.90
CA PHE A 200 -15.66 -13.87 -13.29
C PHE A 200 -15.51 -14.15 -14.79
N ASP A 201 -14.56 -13.48 -15.42
CA ASP A 201 -14.20 -13.81 -16.80
C ASP A 201 -13.41 -15.12 -16.91
N SER A 202 -13.15 -15.60 -18.15
CA SER A 202 -12.49 -16.88 -18.39
C SER A 202 -11.09 -16.95 -17.75
N THR A 203 -10.31 -15.87 -17.78
CA THR A 203 -8.97 -15.80 -17.22
C THR A 203 -9.02 -15.79 -15.68
N GLU A 204 -9.94 -15.05 -15.09
CA GLU A 204 -10.18 -15.02 -13.65
C GLU A 204 -10.63 -16.39 -13.14
N LEU A 205 -11.52 -17.08 -13.87
CA LEU A 205 -11.96 -18.44 -13.54
C LEU A 205 -10.81 -19.45 -13.63
N ALA A 206 -10.00 -19.40 -14.69
CA ALA A 206 -8.84 -20.25 -14.85
C ALA A 206 -7.86 -20.07 -13.68
N TRP A 207 -7.57 -18.81 -13.30
CA TRP A 207 -6.72 -18.50 -12.15
C TRP A 207 -7.35 -18.99 -10.84
N LEU A 208 -8.66 -18.82 -10.65
CA LEU A 208 -9.37 -19.29 -9.45
C LEU A 208 -9.24 -20.80 -9.30
N TRP A 209 -9.48 -21.57 -10.35
CA TRP A 209 -9.40 -23.01 -10.30
C TRP A 209 -7.97 -23.52 -10.10
N ALA A 210 -6.97 -22.83 -10.67
CA ALA A 210 -5.58 -23.22 -10.54
C ALA A 210 -5.00 -22.90 -9.13
N TYR A 211 -5.37 -21.76 -8.54
CA TYR A 211 -4.68 -21.24 -7.35
C TYR A 211 -5.61 -20.73 -6.24
N GLY A 212 -6.79 -20.23 -6.57
CA GLY A 212 -7.63 -19.45 -5.66
C GLY A 212 -8.85 -20.17 -5.11
N ALA A 213 -9.27 -21.31 -5.64
CA ALA A 213 -10.56 -21.94 -5.33
C ALA A 213 -10.78 -22.14 -3.83
N ARG A 214 -9.77 -22.68 -3.13
CA ARG A 214 -9.84 -22.98 -1.69
C ARG A 214 -10.09 -21.74 -0.82
N THR A 215 -9.62 -20.57 -1.24
CA THR A 215 -9.69 -19.33 -0.44
C THR A 215 -10.82 -18.40 -0.87
N HIS A 216 -11.35 -18.56 -2.10
CA HIS A 216 -12.37 -17.69 -2.67
C HIS A 216 -13.76 -18.33 -2.72
N PHE A 217 -13.85 -19.66 -2.88
CA PHE A 217 -15.10 -20.40 -2.76
C PHE A 217 -15.20 -21.01 -1.36
N ILE A 218 -15.65 -20.22 -0.40
CA ILE A 218 -15.79 -20.64 0.99
C ILE A 218 -17.25 -20.96 1.32
N HIS A 219 -17.49 -21.66 2.42
CA HIS A 219 -18.86 -22.06 2.83
C HIS A 219 -19.81 -20.85 2.94
N SER A 220 -19.33 -19.73 3.45
CA SER A 220 -20.10 -18.48 3.52
C SER A 220 -20.29 -17.80 2.16
N GLY A 221 -19.64 -18.27 1.10
CA GLY A 221 -19.82 -17.89 -0.27
C GLY A 221 -18.61 -17.45 -1.08
N ILE A 222 -18.85 -16.77 -2.21
CA ILE A 222 -17.80 -16.31 -3.12
C ILE A 222 -17.20 -15.00 -2.57
N ARG A 223 -15.88 -14.92 -2.55
CA ARG A 223 -15.10 -13.74 -2.17
C ARG A 223 -14.54 -13.10 -3.43
N TYR A 224 -14.91 -11.84 -3.66
CA TYR A 224 -14.47 -11.09 -4.84
C TYR A 224 -13.12 -10.41 -4.56
N PHE A 225 -12.29 -10.27 -5.57
CA PHE A 225 -10.91 -9.77 -5.46
C PHE A 225 -10.58 -8.62 -6.42
N SER A 226 -11.53 -8.21 -7.29
CA SER A 226 -11.33 -7.13 -8.25
C SER A 226 -10.06 -7.39 -9.12
N PHE A 227 -9.13 -6.44 -9.20
CA PHE A 227 -7.83 -6.60 -9.86
C PHE A 227 -6.67 -6.81 -8.88
N PHE A 228 -6.97 -7.12 -7.61
CA PHE A 228 -5.94 -7.40 -6.59
C PHE A 228 -5.51 -8.87 -6.62
N THR A 229 -4.45 -9.17 -5.88
CA THR A 229 -3.90 -10.53 -5.75
C THR A 229 -4.96 -11.52 -5.29
N ASP A 230 -5.70 -11.14 -4.24
CA ASP A 230 -6.74 -11.94 -3.61
C ASP A 230 -7.79 -11.07 -2.90
N ALA A 231 -8.81 -11.71 -2.35
CA ALA A 231 -9.90 -11.04 -1.65
C ALA A 231 -9.47 -10.39 -0.32
N ALA A 232 -8.40 -10.89 0.34
CA ALA A 232 -7.93 -10.29 1.59
C ALA A 232 -7.24 -8.95 1.34
N ILE A 233 -6.40 -8.89 0.30
CA ILE A 233 -5.75 -7.66 -0.14
C ILE A 233 -6.79 -6.66 -0.64
N PHE A 234 -7.74 -7.08 -1.49
CA PHE A 234 -8.84 -6.22 -1.94
C PHE A 234 -9.62 -5.64 -0.76
N GLY A 235 -10.11 -6.49 0.15
CA GLY A 235 -10.91 -6.05 1.29
C GLY A 235 -10.15 -5.09 2.21
N SER A 236 -8.87 -5.36 2.49
CA SER A 236 -8.06 -4.51 3.36
C SER A 236 -7.72 -3.16 2.71
N THR A 237 -7.39 -3.13 1.42
CA THR A 237 -7.19 -1.87 0.68
C THR A 237 -8.47 -1.03 0.69
N MET A 238 -9.63 -1.66 0.47
CA MET A 238 -10.93 -0.98 0.48
C MET A 238 -11.30 -0.48 1.89
N GLY A 239 -10.96 -1.25 2.93
CA GLY A 239 -11.13 -0.83 4.33
C GLY A 239 -10.26 0.36 4.71
N LEU A 240 -9.00 0.36 4.27
CA LEU A 240 -8.07 1.48 4.43
C LEU A 240 -8.62 2.74 3.73
N SER A 241 -9.07 2.58 2.47
CA SER A 241 -9.69 3.68 1.71
C SER A 241 -10.96 4.19 2.39
N CYS A 242 -11.86 3.29 2.80
CA CYS A 242 -13.10 3.66 3.51
C CYS A 242 -12.80 4.56 4.71
N THR A 243 -11.90 4.14 5.58
CA THR A 243 -11.55 4.87 6.81
C THR A 243 -10.90 6.22 6.49
N THR A 244 -9.91 6.22 5.59
CA THR A 244 -9.17 7.43 5.24
C THR A 244 -10.07 8.48 4.61
N PHE A 245 -10.88 8.10 3.63
CA PHE A 245 -11.75 9.03 2.91
C PHE A 245 -12.97 9.46 3.72
N PHE A 246 -13.50 8.61 4.59
CA PHE A 246 -14.56 9.01 5.53
C PHE A 246 -14.11 10.14 6.43
N LEU A 247 -12.97 9.98 7.10
CA LEU A 247 -12.43 11.00 7.98
C LEU A 247 -11.99 12.25 7.20
N SER A 248 -11.45 12.11 6.01
CA SER A 248 -11.14 13.26 5.14
C SER A 248 -12.39 14.07 4.78
N ALA A 249 -13.52 13.41 4.50
CA ALA A 249 -14.79 14.06 4.20
C ALA A 249 -15.32 14.87 5.38
N LEU A 250 -15.12 14.42 6.64
CA LEU A 250 -15.60 15.13 7.83
C LEU A 250 -14.91 16.48 8.04
N TYR A 251 -13.64 16.59 7.61
CA TYR A 251 -12.84 17.81 7.79
C TYR A 251 -12.84 18.75 6.59
N SER A 252 -13.19 18.25 5.40
CA SER A 252 -13.13 19.07 4.19
C SER A 252 -14.19 20.17 4.18
N LYS A 253 -13.75 21.39 3.89
CA LYS A 253 -14.61 22.59 3.74
C LYS A 253 -15.14 22.69 2.30
N ASN A 254 -14.38 22.24 1.32
CA ASN A 254 -14.79 22.26 -0.09
C ASN A 254 -15.87 21.21 -0.32
N ARG A 255 -17.09 21.66 -0.70
CA ARG A 255 -18.25 20.77 -0.92
C ARG A 255 -18.01 19.68 -1.98
N TYR A 256 -17.24 19.98 -3.02
CA TYR A 256 -16.97 19.03 -4.11
C TYR A 256 -15.98 17.95 -3.65
N LEU A 257 -14.91 18.34 -2.95
CA LEU A 257 -13.96 17.41 -2.35
C LEU A 257 -14.62 16.56 -1.27
N LYS A 258 -15.46 17.17 -0.43
CA LYS A 258 -16.23 16.47 0.59
C LYS A 258 -17.11 15.38 -0.02
N LEU A 259 -17.85 15.73 -1.11
CA LEU A 259 -18.68 14.78 -1.83
C LEU A 259 -17.83 13.67 -2.46
N PHE A 260 -16.72 14.02 -3.11
CA PHE A 260 -15.80 13.05 -3.69
C PHE A 260 -15.28 12.07 -2.63
N TYR A 261 -14.76 12.57 -1.51
CA TYR A 261 -14.27 11.73 -0.42
C TYR A 261 -15.36 10.84 0.17
N PHE A 262 -16.57 11.36 0.32
CA PHE A 262 -17.71 10.57 0.80
C PHE A 262 -18.06 9.44 -0.17
N VAL A 263 -18.14 9.71 -1.46
CA VAL A 263 -18.42 8.71 -2.51
C VAL A 263 -17.33 7.63 -2.53
N VAL A 264 -16.06 8.03 -2.46
CA VAL A 264 -14.93 7.09 -2.39
C VAL A 264 -14.99 6.24 -1.13
N SER A 265 -15.34 6.83 0.02
CA SER A 265 -15.52 6.09 1.27
C SER A 265 -16.63 5.04 1.16
N MET A 266 -17.77 5.39 0.56
CA MET A 266 -18.87 4.45 0.35
C MET A 266 -18.50 3.33 -0.61
N ALA A 267 -17.78 3.64 -1.68
CA ALA A 267 -17.22 2.64 -2.60
C ALA A 267 -16.21 1.73 -1.88
N GLY A 268 -15.37 2.28 -1.02
CA GLY A 268 -14.46 1.52 -0.16
C GLY A 268 -15.22 0.58 0.78
N PHE A 269 -16.25 1.07 1.44
CA PHE A 269 -17.10 0.25 2.30
C PHE A 269 -17.79 -0.88 1.51
N TYR A 270 -18.34 -0.58 0.34
CA TYR A 270 -18.95 -1.58 -0.54
C TYR A 270 -17.93 -2.66 -0.95
N GLY A 271 -16.73 -2.26 -1.40
CA GLY A 271 -15.66 -3.19 -1.80
C GLY A 271 -15.21 -4.09 -0.65
N LEU A 272 -15.07 -3.53 0.56
CA LEU A 272 -14.77 -4.27 1.78
C LEU A 272 -15.85 -5.35 2.04
N LEU A 273 -17.12 -5.00 1.88
CA LEU A 273 -18.24 -5.94 2.08
C LEU A 273 -18.17 -7.10 1.09
N ILE A 274 -18.02 -6.83 -0.21
CA ILE A 274 -18.03 -7.88 -1.25
C ILE A 274 -16.75 -8.75 -1.25
N ALA A 275 -15.65 -8.23 -0.73
CA ALA A 275 -14.43 -9.02 -0.52
C ALA A 275 -14.67 -10.19 0.45
N GLY A 276 -15.66 -10.10 1.33
CA GLY A 276 -15.98 -11.14 2.30
C GLY A 276 -14.82 -11.47 3.25
N THR A 277 -13.88 -10.52 3.42
CA THR A 277 -12.70 -10.68 4.27
C THR A 277 -13.00 -10.11 5.64
N ARG A 278 -13.23 -11.00 6.59
CA ARG A 278 -13.61 -10.65 7.96
C ARG A 278 -12.61 -9.74 8.67
N ALA A 279 -11.32 -10.05 8.55
CA ALA A 279 -10.27 -9.22 9.15
C ALA A 279 -10.25 -7.77 8.63
N ALA A 280 -10.70 -7.54 7.38
CA ALA A 280 -10.73 -6.20 6.81
C ALA A 280 -11.76 -5.27 7.50
N ILE A 281 -12.80 -5.84 8.15
CA ILE A 281 -13.77 -5.06 8.94
C ILE A 281 -13.11 -4.44 10.18
N ALA A 282 -12.07 -5.08 10.71
CA ALA A 282 -11.32 -4.51 11.82
C ALA A 282 -10.68 -3.16 11.48
N ILE A 283 -10.46 -2.86 10.17
CA ILE A 283 -9.80 -1.63 9.74
C ILE A 283 -10.65 -0.40 10.09
N PRO A 284 -11.89 -0.25 9.60
CA PRO A 284 -12.71 0.91 9.99
C PRO A 284 -13.06 0.89 11.49
N ILE A 285 -13.25 -0.27 12.12
CA ILE A 285 -13.56 -0.36 13.55
C ILE A 285 -12.39 0.17 14.39
N ALA A 286 -11.18 -0.37 14.19
CA ALA A 286 -9.99 0.08 14.92
C ALA A 286 -9.62 1.53 14.55
N GLY A 287 -9.77 1.90 13.26
CA GLY A 287 -9.53 3.26 12.80
C GLY A 287 -10.44 4.29 13.48
N LEU A 288 -11.74 4.02 13.59
CA LEU A 288 -12.67 4.88 14.34
C LEU A 288 -12.36 4.89 15.84
N GLY A 289 -11.91 3.76 16.40
CA GLY A 289 -11.45 3.70 17.79
C GLY A 289 -10.27 4.64 18.04
N VAL A 290 -9.25 4.63 17.17
CA VAL A 290 -8.10 5.56 17.25
C VAL A 290 -8.55 7.00 17.03
N PHE A 291 -9.52 7.23 16.14
CA PHE A 291 -10.05 8.57 15.87
C PHE A 291 -10.69 9.22 17.10
N LEU A 292 -11.27 8.45 18.02
CA LEU A 292 -11.82 9.01 19.27
C LEU A 292 -10.77 9.80 20.06
N PHE A 293 -9.51 9.33 20.06
CA PHE A 293 -8.40 10.00 20.74
C PHE A 293 -7.82 11.17 19.95
N LEU A 294 -7.98 11.17 18.61
CA LEU A 294 -7.45 12.21 17.72
C LEU A 294 -8.44 13.35 17.45
N SER A 295 -9.71 13.16 17.79
CA SER A 295 -10.75 14.15 17.52
C SER A 295 -10.67 15.32 18.50
N LYS A 296 -10.36 16.53 17.98
CA LYS A 296 -10.45 17.77 18.76
C LYS A 296 -11.89 18.28 18.94
N ASN A 297 -12.83 17.75 18.16
CA ASN A 297 -14.22 18.13 18.21
C ASN A 297 -15.04 17.00 18.85
N TRP A 298 -15.50 17.22 20.06
CA TRP A 298 -16.24 16.23 20.83
C TRP A 298 -17.52 15.73 20.10
N LYS A 299 -18.18 16.59 19.29
CA LYS A 299 -19.37 16.19 18.50
C LYS A 299 -19.03 15.16 17.43
N ILE A 300 -17.89 15.37 16.74
CA ILE A 300 -17.40 14.43 15.72
C ILE A 300 -16.89 13.14 16.40
N GLY A 301 -16.24 13.25 17.55
CA GLY A 301 -15.84 12.10 18.37
C GLY A 301 -17.04 11.28 18.81
N MET A 302 -18.10 11.94 19.33
CA MET A 302 -19.35 11.29 19.74
C MET A 302 -20.03 10.57 18.55
N LEU A 303 -20.11 11.22 17.38
CA LEU A 303 -20.65 10.59 16.18
C LEU A 303 -19.87 9.32 15.82
N SER A 304 -18.55 9.38 15.86
CA SER A 304 -17.68 8.22 15.57
C SER A 304 -17.85 7.10 16.59
N PHE A 305 -18.03 7.45 17.87
CA PHE A 305 -18.34 6.50 18.93
C PHE A 305 -19.69 5.81 18.70
N LEU A 306 -20.71 6.57 18.36
CA LEU A 306 -22.03 6.03 18.05
C LEU A 306 -22.02 5.10 16.83
N LEU A 307 -21.27 5.46 15.78
CA LEU A 307 -21.07 4.61 14.60
C LEU A 307 -20.32 3.33 14.96
N LEU A 308 -19.30 3.41 15.80
CA LEU A 308 -18.53 2.26 16.25
C LEU A 308 -19.42 1.31 17.08
N VAL A 309 -20.04 1.82 18.13
CA VAL A 309 -20.87 1.01 19.05
C VAL A 309 -22.11 0.49 18.33
N GLY A 310 -22.77 1.34 17.52
CA GLY A 310 -23.93 0.96 16.73
C GLY A 310 -23.59 -0.10 15.68
N GLY A 311 -22.49 0.05 14.95
CA GLY A 311 -22.04 -0.92 13.94
C GLY A 311 -21.66 -2.27 14.55
N VAL A 312 -20.84 -2.27 15.61
CA VAL A 312 -20.46 -3.50 16.34
C VAL A 312 -21.69 -4.11 17.01
N GLY A 313 -22.54 -3.30 17.64
CA GLY A 313 -23.77 -3.75 18.29
C GLY A 313 -24.75 -4.37 17.28
N MET A 314 -24.94 -3.75 16.12
CA MET A 314 -25.75 -4.29 15.04
C MET A 314 -25.23 -5.65 14.58
N LEU A 315 -23.92 -5.78 14.34
CA LEU A 315 -23.33 -7.04 13.86
C LEU A 315 -23.40 -8.16 14.91
N LYS A 316 -23.20 -7.84 16.20
CA LYS A 316 -23.08 -8.84 17.27
C LYS A 316 -24.42 -9.22 17.91
N TYR A 317 -25.31 -8.25 18.14
CA TYR A 317 -26.50 -8.44 18.99
C TYR A 317 -27.84 -8.39 18.25
N THR A 318 -27.86 -8.02 16.94
CA THR A 318 -29.12 -7.93 16.20
C THR A 318 -29.16 -8.93 15.05
N LYS A 319 -30.36 -9.27 14.56
CA LYS A 319 -30.56 -10.08 13.35
C LYS A 319 -30.83 -9.24 12.09
N ILE A 320 -30.65 -7.91 12.16
CA ILE A 320 -30.91 -7.01 11.05
C ILE A 320 -30.02 -7.39 9.86
N GLY A 321 -30.62 -7.64 8.70
CA GLY A 321 -29.91 -8.02 7.47
C GLY A 321 -29.38 -9.45 7.46
N GLU A 322 -29.91 -10.37 8.26
CA GLU A 322 -29.50 -11.78 8.30
C GLU A 322 -29.75 -12.50 6.95
N ASP A 323 -30.75 -12.07 6.19
CA ASP A 323 -31.01 -12.52 4.82
C ASP A 323 -29.91 -12.11 3.85
N ASN A 324 -29.19 -11.02 4.15
CA ASN A 324 -28.08 -10.57 3.35
C ASN A 324 -26.82 -11.35 3.70
N ARG A 325 -26.39 -12.15 2.74
CA ARG A 325 -25.19 -12.99 2.86
C ARG A 325 -23.94 -12.23 3.29
N LEU A 326 -23.75 -10.97 2.82
CA LEU A 326 -22.59 -10.15 3.18
C LEU A 326 -22.58 -9.80 4.67
N ILE A 327 -23.72 -9.41 5.21
CA ILE A 327 -23.88 -9.10 6.64
C ILE A 327 -23.68 -10.36 7.48
N ARG A 328 -24.23 -11.49 7.04
CA ARG A 328 -24.06 -12.77 7.72
C ARG A 328 -22.58 -13.18 7.76
N CYS A 329 -21.84 -13.04 6.66
CA CYS A 329 -20.40 -13.32 6.64
C CYS A 329 -19.63 -12.40 7.62
N MET A 330 -20.04 -11.14 7.79
CA MET A 330 -19.40 -10.23 8.74
C MET A 330 -19.67 -10.59 10.20
N ARG A 331 -20.84 -11.14 10.50
CA ARG A 331 -21.18 -11.58 11.86
C ARG A 331 -20.29 -12.71 12.34
N THR A 332 -19.80 -13.58 11.45
CA THR A 332 -18.87 -14.65 11.81
C THR A 332 -17.53 -14.18 12.36
N VAL A 333 -17.22 -12.86 12.28
CA VAL A 333 -16.06 -12.27 12.99
C VAL A 333 -16.15 -12.48 14.50
N PHE A 334 -17.38 -12.52 15.04
CA PHE A 334 -17.65 -12.70 16.47
C PHE A 334 -17.90 -14.16 16.87
N ASP A 335 -17.77 -15.11 15.92
CA ASP A 335 -17.92 -16.53 16.18
C ASP A 335 -16.58 -17.14 16.58
N SER A 336 -16.48 -17.53 17.86
CA SER A 336 -15.27 -18.18 18.42
C SER A 336 -15.06 -19.61 17.88
N ASN A 337 -16.07 -20.24 17.30
CA ASN A 337 -16.01 -21.59 16.75
C ASN A 337 -15.71 -21.62 15.24
N ASP A 338 -15.33 -20.46 14.67
CA ASP A 338 -14.98 -20.38 13.27
C ASP A 338 -13.76 -21.24 12.94
N GLN A 339 -13.91 -22.19 12.02
CA GLN A 339 -12.86 -23.13 11.62
C GLN A 339 -11.58 -22.44 11.16
N SER A 340 -11.68 -21.32 10.44
CA SER A 340 -10.50 -20.58 9.98
C SER A 340 -9.74 -19.92 11.14
N LEU A 341 -10.42 -19.54 12.20
CA LEU A 341 -9.81 -19.02 13.43
C LEU A 341 -9.14 -20.14 14.22
N LEU A 342 -9.81 -21.28 14.36
CA LEU A 342 -9.29 -22.45 15.08
C LEU A 342 -8.01 -22.99 14.42
N VAL A 343 -7.99 -23.17 13.09
CA VAL A 343 -6.78 -23.60 12.35
C VAL A 343 -5.59 -22.65 12.60
N ARG A 344 -5.82 -21.34 12.63
CA ARG A 344 -4.76 -20.37 12.94
C ARG A 344 -4.23 -20.54 14.37
N PHE A 345 -5.10 -20.74 15.34
CA PHE A 345 -4.66 -20.98 16.72
C PHE A 345 -3.90 -22.30 16.86
N GLU A 346 -4.31 -23.36 16.15
CA GLU A 346 -3.57 -24.63 16.11
C GLU A 346 -2.18 -24.45 15.49
N ASN A 347 -2.08 -23.76 14.34
CA ASN A 347 -0.81 -23.44 13.69
C ASN A 347 0.10 -22.62 14.63
N GLN A 348 -0.43 -21.58 15.28
CA GLN A 348 0.32 -20.75 16.21
C GLN A 348 0.76 -21.55 17.46
N LYS A 349 -0.08 -22.47 17.95
CA LYS A 349 0.27 -23.34 19.07
C LYS A 349 1.38 -24.34 18.71
N ALA A 350 1.31 -24.92 17.51
CA ALA A 350 2.35 -25.79 16.99
C ALA A 350 3.67 -25.04 16.79
N LEU A 351 3.63 -23.85 16.18
CA LEU A 351 4.79 -22.98 16.00
C LEU A 351 5.41 -22.57 17.33
N LYS A 352 4.62 -22.29 18.37
CA LYS A 352 5.10 -21.83 19.67
C LYS A 352 6.13 -22.79 20.31
N ALA A 353 5.97 -24.10 20.10
CA ALA A 353 6.88 -25.11 20.62
C ALA A 353 8.31 -24.92 20.06
N TYR A 354 8.42 -24.62 18.75
CA TYR A 354 9.72 -24.35 18.10
C TYR A 354 10.22 -22.95 18.39
N MET A 355 9.34 -21.95 18.33
CA MET A 355 9.71 -20.53 18.46
C MET A 355 10.17 -20.15 19.86
N SER A 356 9.87 -20.93 20.89
CA SER A 356 10.39 -20.74 22.25
C SER A 356 11.91 -20.85 22.33
N GLU A 357 12.51 -21.63 21.45
CA GLU A 357 13.97 -21.82 21.36
C GLU A 357 14.64 -20.82 20.40
N MET A 358 13.84 -20.02 19.66
CA MET A 358 14.32 -19.13 18.59
C MET A 358 13.89 -17.67 18.82
N PRO A 359 14.52 -16.97 19.78
CA PRO A 359 14.13 -15.59 20.09
C PRO A 359 14.33 -14.61 18.91
N PHE A 360 15.25 -14.92 17.99
CA PHE A 360 15.52 -14.14 16.76
C PHE A 360 14.90 -14.75 15.50
N GLY A 361 14.05 -15.79 15.63
CA GLY A 361 13.37 -16.45 14.51
C GLY A 361 14.24 -17.42 13.72
N ILE A 362 13.68 -17.94 12.62
CA ILE A 362 14.40 -18.86 11.72
C ILE A 362 15.27 -18.14 10.68
N GLY A 363 15.24 -16.82 10.66
CA GLY A 363 15.88 -15.98 9.65
C GLY A 363 14.91 -15.45 8.58
N MET A 364 15.18 -14.23 8.12
CA MET A 364 14.34 -13.60 7.09
C MET A 364 14.45 -14.36 5.76
N GLY A 365 13.30 -14.56 5.10
CA GLY A 365 13.22 -15.19 3.78
C GLY A 365 13.21 -16.71 3.81
N VAL A 366 13.37 -17.34 4.96
CA VAL A 366 13.52 -18.79 5.10
C VAL A 366 12.18 -19.53 5.08
N GLN A 367 11.05 -18.83 4.93
CA GLN A 367 9.72 -19.43 4.75
C GLN A 367 9.52 -20.03 3.34
N ASN A 368 8.38 -20.73 3.15
CA ASN A 368 7.95 -21.34 1.89
C ASN A 368 8.87 -22.47 1.37
N GLY A 369 9.39 -23.29 2.30
CA GLY A 369 10.13 -24.49 1.93
C GLY A 369 11.52 -24.23 1.34
N VAL A 370 12.13 -23.09 1.63
CA VAL A 370 13.53 -22.77 1.26
C VAL A 370 14.50 -23.72 1.98
N ILE A 371 14.16 -24.11 3.22
CA ILE A 371 14.95 -25.06 4.02
C ILE A 371 14.78 -26.50 3.50
N SER A 372 15.85 -27.28 3.54
CA SER A 372 15.82 -28.71 3.20
C SER A 372 14.83 -29.49 4.10
N PRO A 373 14.06 -30.45 3.54
CA PRO A 373 13.14 -31.29 4.32
C PRO A 373 13.80 -32.06 5.49
N GLN A 374 15.13 -32.30 5.43
CA GLN A 374 15.90 -32.97 6.47
C GLN A 374 16.25 -32.05 7.65
N ASN A 375 16.05 -30.75 7.49
CA ASN A 375 16.35 -29.77 8.55
C ASN A 375 15.27 -29.83 9.64
N LYS A 376 15.67 -29.81 10.91
CA LYS A 376 14.74 -29.83 12.06
C LYS A 376 13.73 -28.67 12.05
N TYR A 377 14.05 -27.56 11.40
CA TYR A 377 13.19 -26.37 11.29
C TYR A 377 12.32 -26.37 10.03
N TYR A 378 12.35 -27.43 9.22
CA TYR A 378 11.55 -27.51 8.01
C TYR A 378 10.05 -27.27 8.24
N PHE A 379 9.50 -27.85 9.30
CA PHE A 379 8.10 -27.63 9.69
C PHE A 379 7.77 -26.15 9.86
N VAL A 380 8.63 -25.38 10.52
CA VAL A 380 8.44 -23.95 10.75
C VAL A 380 8.44 -23.16 9.42
N SER A 381 9.27 -23.59 8.46
CA SER A 381 9.38 -22.93 7.15
C SER A 381 8.17 -23.16 6.25
N ILE A 382 7.46 -24.27 6.41
CA ILE A 382 6.28 -24.60 5.59
C ILE A 382 4.95 -24.30 6.28
N CYS A 383 4.95 -24.08 7.60
CA CYS A 383 3.73 -23.77 8.35
C CYS A 383 3.15 -22.44 7.89
N PRO A 384 1.88 -22.37 7.46
CA PRO A 384 1.27 -21.13 7.01
C PRO A 384 1.22 -20.10 8.13
N ALA A 385 1.80 -18.92 7.90
CA ALA A 385 1.74 -17.81 8.87
C ALA A 385 0.32 -17.25 9.00
N ASP A 386 -0.42 -17.19 7.88
CA ASP A 386 -1.78 -16.63 7.76
C ASP A 386 -1.98 -15.22 8.37
N SER A 387 -0.89 -14.56 8.77
CA SER A 387 -0.85 -13.28 9.47
C SER A 387 0.48 -12.58 9.20
N SER A 388 0.48 -11.29 8.90
CA SER A 388 1.73 -10.54 8.74
C SER A 388 2.53 -10.47 10.06
N LEU A 389 1.86 -10.43 11.21
CA LEU A 389 2.57 -10.39 12.51
C LEU A 389 3.17 -11.75 12.85
N VAL A 390 2.47 -12.85 12.56
CA VAL A 390 3.01 -14.20 12.75
C VAL A 390 4.16 -14.45 11.78
N ASP A 391 4.10 -13.94 10.56
CA ASP A 391 5.20 -14.00 9.60
C ASP A 391 6.46 -13.30 10.11
N VAL A 392 6.32 -12.09 10.68
CA VAL A 392 7.41 -11.39 11.35
C VAL A 392 7.94 -12.21 12.53
N TRP A 393 7.05 -12.80 13.33
CA TRP A 393 7.44 -13.65 14.47
C TRP A 393 8.22 -14.89 14.04
N ILE A 394 7.78 -15.60 13.02
CA ILE A 394 8.48 -16.77 12.49
C ILE A 394 9.88 -16.39 11.99
N GLN A 395 9.97 -15.35 11.17
CA GLN A 395 11.21 -14.99 10.50
C GLN A 395 12.22 -14.30 11.44
N MET A 396 11.75 -13.46 12.36
CA MET A 396 12.59 -12.59 13.20
C MET A 396 12.43 -12.86 14.72
N GLY A 397 11.66 -13.84 15.11
CA GLY A 397 11.41 -14.21 16.50
C GLY A 397 10.61 -13.19 17.30
N VAL A 398 10.52 -13.45 18.61
CA VAL A 398 9.85 -12.53 19.54
C VAL A 398 10.55 -11.17 19.61
N VAL A 399 11.88 -11.16 19.48
CA VAL A 399 12.67 -9.91 19.48
C VAL A 399 12.31 -9.08 18.27
N GLY A 400 12.31 -9.65 17.04
CA GLY A 400 11.94 -8.92 15.83
C GLY A 400 10.49 -8.45 15.83
N LEU A 401 9.56 -9.27 16.31
CA LEU A 401 8.16 -8.87 16.48
C LEU A 401 8.04 -7.70 17.47
N SER A 402 8.76 -7.73 18.60
CA SER A 402 8.76 -6.65 19.58
C SER A 402 9.33 -5.35 19.01
N VAL A 403 10.44 -5.43 18.25
CA VAL A 403 11.01 -4.26 17.53
C VAL A 403 10.02 -3.72 16.50
N PHE A 404 9.37 -4.59 15.73
CA PHE A 404 8.38 -4.20 14.72
C PHE A 404 7.17 -3.49 15.34
N LEU A 405 6.59 -4.05 16.41
CA LEU A 405 5.46 -3.44 17.12
C LEU A 405 5.88 -2.16 17.85
N GLY A 406 7.07 -2.14 18.47
CA GLY A 406 7.65 -0.95 19.10
C GLY A 406 7.86 0.18 18.10
N MET A 407 8.41 -0.12 16.93
CA MET A 407 8.53 0.82 15.80
C MET A 407 7.15 1.42 15.44
N HIS A 408 6.13 0.60 15.26
CA HIS A 408 4.79 1.08 14.93
C HIS A 408 4.17 1.90 16.07
N ALA A 409 4.36 1.51 17.32
CA ALA A 409 3.92 2.31 18.46
C ALA A 409 4.54 3.71 18.45
N VAL A 410 5.84 3.82 18.18
CA VAL A 410 6.53 5.11 18.03
C VAL A 410 5.94 5.91 16.87
N LEU A 411 5.72 5.28 15.70
CA LEU A 411 5.14 5.96 14.54
C LEU A 411 3.72 6.47 14.81
N PHE A 412 2.88 5.68 15.49
CA PHE A 412 1.51 6.11 15.85
C PHE A 412 1.52 7.22 16.88
N ILE A 413 2.36 7.16 17.92
CA ILE A 413 2.48 8.20 18.96
C ILE A 413 2.97 9.51 18.33
N LEU A 414 4.05 9.47 17.55
CA LEU A 414 4.57 10.65 16.87
C LEU A 414 3.61 11.20 15.82
N GLY A 415 2.95 10.32 15.05
CA GLY A 415 1.93 10.72 14.09
C GLY A 415 0.73 11.41 14.76
N ALA A 416 0.26 10.86 15.88
CA ALA A 416 -0.79 11.46 16.70
C ALA A 416 -0.36 12.83 17.25
N TYR A 417 0.86 12.93 17.77
CA TYR A 417 1.42 14.20 18.24
C TYR A 417 1.47 15.25 17.13
N ILE A 418 1.93 14.88 15.94
CA ILE A 418 1.98 15.77 14.77
C ILE A 418 0.57 16.26 14.42
N ILE A 419 -0.40 15.37 14.32
CA ILE A 419 -1.79 15.71 13.93
C ILE A 419 -2.46 16.60 14.98
N LEU A 420 -2.23 16.33 16.25
CA LEU A 420 -2.88 17.07 17.35
C LEU A 420 -2.25 18.43 17.58
N PHE A 421 -0.92 18.54 17.50
CA PHE A 421 -0.21 19.70 18.01
C PHE A 421 0.57 20.50 16.96
N ARG A 422 0.88 19.90 15.79
CA ARG A 422 1.75 20.52 14.78
C ARG A 422 1.01 20.92 13.50
N ILE A 423 -0.27 20.57 13.35
CA ILE A 423 -1.09 20.88 12.18
C ILE A 423 -2.28 21.72 12.60
N SER A 424 -2.37 22.92 12.03
CA SER A 424 -3.43 23.89 12.32
C SER A 424 -4.59 23.79 11.33
N ASN A 425 -4.30 23.56 10.05
CA ASN A 425 -5.30 23.59 9.00
C ASN A 425 -6.15 22.30 8.95
N PRO A 426 -7.49 22.41 9.03
CA PRO A 426 -8.38 21.25 8.93
C PRO A 426 -8.28 20.48 7.60
N GLU A 427 -8.04 21.17 6.47
CA GLU A 427 -7.93 20.56 5.14
C GLU A 427 -6.73 19.62 5.01
N ILE A 428 -5.67 19.83 5.80
CA ILE A 428 -4.51 18.94 5.90
C ILE A 428 -4.72 17.92 7.01
N ARG A 429 -5.18 18.38 8.17
CA ARG A 429 -5.37 17.53 9.34
C ARG A 429 -6.35 16.37 9.09
N GLY A 430 -7.46 16.61 8.36
CA GLY A 430 -8.46 15.60 8.07
C GLY A 430 -7.89 14.37 7.34
N PRO A 431 -7.31 14.53 6.15
CA PRO A 431 -6.68 13.43 5.42
C PRO A 431 -5.59 12.70 6.22
N LEU A 432 -4.70 13.43 6.90
CA LEU A 432 -3.64 12.82 7.70
C LEU A 432 -4.19 12.05 8.91
N THR A 433 -5.24 12.54 9.54
CA THR A 433 -5.98 11.79 10.58
C THR A 433 -6.57 10.50 10.01
N GLY A 434 -7.21 10.58 8.84
CA GLY A 434 -7.76 9.43 8.14
C GLY A 434 -6.69 8.38 7.80
N MET A 435 -5.54 8.83 7.30
CA MET A 435 -4.39 7.98 7.01
C MET A 435 -3.87 7.27 8.27
N LEU A 436 -3.67 8.00 9.38
CA LEU A 436 -3.18 7.40 10.62
C LEU A 436 -4.16 6.38 11.19
N CYS A 437 -5.45 6.70 11.21
CA CYS A 437 -6.51 5.81 11.66
C CYS A 437 -6.62 4.56 10.76
N GLY A 438 -6.54 4.74 9.45
CA GLY A 438 -6.55 3.64 8.49
C GLY A 438 -5.34 2.72 8.65
N CYS A 439 -4.13 3.28 8.82
CA CYS A 439 -2.91 2.51 9.08
C CYS A 439 -2.98 1.73 10.41
N ALA A 440 -3.57 2.32 11.46
CA ALA A 440 -3.79 1.61 12.72
C ALA A 440 -4.73 0.41 12.52
N GLY A 441 -5.82 0.61 11.79
CA GLY A 441 -6.72 -0.48 11.41
C GLY A 441 -6.04 -1.56 10.57
N MET A 442 -5.16 -1.19 9.64
CA MET A 442 -4.37 -2.15 8.84
C MET A 442 -3.44 -2.99 9.71
N LEU A 443 -2.79 -2.40 10.72
CA LEU A 443 -1.94 -3.15 11.64
C LEU A 443 -2.76 -4.16 12.45
N VAL A 444 -3.95 -3.80 12.90
CA VAL A 444 -4.87 -4.73 13.58
C VAL A 444 -5.32 -5.85 12.65
N ALA A 445 -5.73 -5.53 11.41
CA ALA A 445 -6.15 -6.52 10.43
C ALA A 445 -5.03 -7.46 10.01
N SER A 446 -3.78 -7.01 10.07
CA SER A 446 -2.59 -7.80 9.73
C SER A 446 -2.28 -8.92 10.73
N TYR A 447 -2.89 -8.92 11.92
CA TYR A 447 -2.88 -10.07 12.82
C TYR A 447 -3.66 -11.26 12.27
N ALA A 448 -4.71 -11.00 11.49
CA ALA A 448 -5.56 -12.06 10.95
C ALA A 448 -5.32 -12.39 9.47
N ASN A 449 -4.53 -11.60 8.76
CA ASN A 449 -4.19 -11.81 7.34
C ASN A 449 -2.81 -11.26 6.98
N MET A 450 -2.19 -11.82 5.94
CA MET A 450 -0.93 -11.33 5.36
C MET A 450 -1.20 -10.15 4.41
N VAL A 451 -1.52 -8.97 4.95
CA VAL A 451 -1.95 -7.82 4.14
C VAL A 451 -1.03 -6.60 4.24
N TYR A 452 -0.11 -6.56 5.21
CA TYR A 452 0.66 -5.37 5.53
C TYR A 452 1.72 -5.02 4.47
N PHE A 453 2.49 -6.00 4.04
CA PHE A 453 3.62 -5.83 3.13
C PHE A 453 3.28 -6.10 1.65
N GLN A 454 2.06 -6.55 1.37
CA GLN A 454 1.62 -6.94 0.03
C GLN A 454 1.25 -5.71 -0.82
N PHE A 455 1.44 -5.80 -2.15
CA PHE A 455 0.96 -4.79 -3.09
C PHE A 455 -0.58 -4.82 -3.21
N PRO A 456 -1.24 -3.66 -3.21
CA PRO A 456 -0.74 -2.29 -3.14
C PRO A 456 -0.58 -1.76 -1.70
N ASN A 457 -0.99 -2.50 -0.68
CA ASN A 457 -1.12 -2.03 0.71
C ASN A 457 0.18 -1.48 1.28
N GLY A 458 1.32 -2.17 1.07
CA GLY A 458 2.61 -1.74 1.60
C GLY A 458 2.94 -0.31 1.17
N ILE A 459 3.00 -0.05 -0.14
CA ILE A 459 3.34 1.28 -0.66
C ILE A 459 2.31 2.35 -0.23
N LEU A 460 1.02 1.99 -0.12
CA LEU A 460 0.00 2.88 0.42
C LEU A 460 0.28 3.27 1.87
N ILE A 461 0.54 2.30 2.74
CA ILE A 461 0.84 2.51 4.15
C ILE A 461 2.09 3.38 4.31
N TYR A 462 3.16 3.08 3.54
CA TYR A 462 4.41 3.83 3.58
C TYR A 462 4.20 5.28 3.11
N SER A 463 3.39 5.49 2.08
CA SER A 463 3.00 6.83 1.63
C SER A 463 2.18 7.58 2.68
N CYS A 464 1.23 6.90 3.34
CA CYS A 464 0.43 7.50 4.40
C CYS A 464 1.30 8.01 5.55
N PHE A 465 2.22 7.17 6.08
CA PHE A 465 3.15 7.62 7.11
C PHE A 465 4.04 8.76 6.61
N THR A 466 4.55 8.69 5.38
CA THR A 466 5.36 9.78 4.81
C THR A 466 4.60 11.11 4.84
N PHE A 467 3.35 11.15 4.37
CA PHE A 467 2.54 12.36 4.40
C PHE A 467 2.24 12.86 5.81
N ILE A 468 2.02 11.95 6.78
CA ILE A 468 1.81 12.31 8.18
C ILE A 468 3.04 13.04 8.74
N PHE A 469 4.23 12.52 8.50
CA PHE A 469 5.48 13.13 9.00
C PHE A 469 5.88 14.39 8.23
N LEU A 470 5.45 14.53 6.98
CA LEU A 470 5.54 15.78 6.21
C LEU A 470 4.45 16.80 6.58
N GLY A 471 3.45 16.42 7.35
CA GLY A 471 2.30 17.26 7.70
C GLY A 471 2.64 18.68 8.14
N PRO A 472 3.60 18.91 9.07
CA PRO A 472 3.99 20.25 9.49
C PRO A 472 4.62 21.09 8.38
N HIS A 473 5.29 20.46 7.42
CA HIS A 473 5.83 21.15 6.24
C HIS A 473 4.69 21.53 5.28
N LEU A 474 3.77 20.64 5.01
CA LEU A 474 2.61 20.87 4.15
C LEU A 474 1.68 21.94 4.73
N ASP A 475 1.50 22.00 6.04
CA ASP A 475 0.69 23.02 6.73
C ASP A 475 1.29 24.42 6.54
N ARG A 476 2.63 24.56 6.67
CA ARG A 476 3.34 25.81 6.40
C ARG A 476 3.24 26.24 4.94
N LEU A 477 3.34 25.31 3.99
CA LEU A 477 3.21 25.63 2.57
C LEU A 477 1.80 26.09 2.23
N TYR A 478 0.79 25.42 2.76
CA TYR A 478 -0.60 25.81 2.58
C TYR A 478 -0.87 27.23 3.07
N THR A 479 -0.40 27.59 4.25
CA THR A 479 -0.57 28.92 4.84
C THR A 479 0.08 30.01 3.95
N LYS A 480 1.32 29.77 3.51
CA LYS A 480 2.03 30.69 2.60
C LYS A 480 1.31 30.91 1.26
N GLU A 481 0.83 29.83 0.62
CA GLU A 481 0.11 29.91 -0.65
C GLU A 481 -1.22 30.68 -0.53
N HIS A 482 -1.90 30.61 0.63
CA HIS A 482 -3.15 31.33 0.87
C HIS A 482 -2.92 32.79 1.22
N GLU A 483 -1.89 33.13 1.98
CA GLU A 483 -1.49 34.53 2.26
C GLU A 483 -1.15 35.27 0.97
N GLN A 484 -0.40 34.65 0.05
CA GLN A 484 -0.07 35.19 -1.25
C GLN A 484 -1.25 35.44 -2.21
N ARG A 485 -2.37 34.74 -2.01
CA ARG A 485 -3.59 34.93 -2.81
C ARG A 485 -4.54 36.00 -2.25
N THR A 486 -4.35 36.34 -0.98
CA THR A 486 -5.17 37.36 -0.29
C THR A 486 -4.52 38.74 -0.26
N THR A 487 -3.24 38.85 -0.55
CA THR A 487 -2.51 40.08 -0.88
C THR A 487 -2.50 40.37 -2.38
#